data_1a3b4f8ce8e92bc583e844e7aced0231
#
_entry.id   1a3b4f8ce8e92bc583e844e7aced0231
#
_cell.length_a   1.000
_cell.length_b   1.000
_cell.length_c   1.000
_cell.angle_alpha   90.00
_cell.angle_beta   90.00
_cell.angle_gamma   90.00
#
_symmetry.space_group_name_H-M   'P 1'
#
loop_
_entity.id
_entity.type
_entity.pdbx_description
1 polymer ?
#
loop_
_entity_poly.entity_id
_entity_poly.type
_entity_poly.pdbx_seq_one_letter_code
_entity_poly.pdbx_strand_id
1 'polypeptide(L)'
;METLRVLHNLIRWLILVFAFWTVISAISGLASKRAYSNSDNRSNLFFMIFMDIQLLIGLIIYFTNGWFESLKHIGESMKDPMVRFFTIEHSVMMIIAWILVHAGRISVKKAATSQSKFKKSLLYFGIALLIILIAIPWPFREAIARPWFRWF
;
A
#
# COMPACT_ATOMS: atom_id res chain seq x y z
N MET A 1 -14.65 -10.42 -13.07
CA MET A 1 -13.54 -9.43 -13.18
C MET A 1 -13.93 -8.08 -12.57
N GLU A 2 -15.13 -7.56 -12.84
CA GLU A 2 -15.56 -6.26 -12.31
C GLU A 2 -15.61 -6.25 -10.78
N THR A 3 -16.17 -7.29 -10.15
CA THR A 3 -16.19 -7.46 -8.68
C THR A 3 -14.81 -7.32 -8.04
N LEU A 4 -13.78 -7.95 -8.62
CA LEU A 4 -12.40 -7.85 -8.09
C LEU A 4 -11.85 -6.43 -8.18
N ARG A 5 -12.17 -5.70 -9.25
CA ARG A 5 -11.76 -4.29 -9.40
C ARG A 5 -12.47 -3.39 -8.40
N VAL A 6 -13.76 -3.65 -8.11
CA VAL A 6 -14.52 -2.94 -7.07
C VAL A 6 -13.91 -3.23 -5.71
N LEU A 7 -13.66 -4.50 -5.36
CA LEU A 7 -13.05 -4.88 -4.09
C LEU A 7 -11.65 -4.27 -3.93
N HIS A 8 -10.81 -4.32 -4.96
CA HIS A 8 -9.48 -3.70 -4.95
C HIS A 8 -9.56 -2.18 -4.71
N ASN A 9 -10.56 -1.52 -5.29
CA ASN A 9 -10.80 -0.10 -5.07
C ASN A 9 -11.25 0.19 -3.63
N LEU A 10 -12.16 -0.61 -3.06
CA LEU A 10 -12.67 -0.41 -1.70
C LEU A 10 -11.60 -0.70 -0.64
N ILE A 11 -10.86 -1.82 -0.77
CA ILE A 11 -9.81 -2.20 0.18
C ILE A 11 -8.68 -1.16 0.19
N ARG A 12 -8.39 -0.50 -0.93
CA ARG A 12 -7.47 0.64 -0.98
C ARG A 12 -7.80 1.70 0.08
N TRP A 13 -9.07 2.02 0.30
CA TRP A 13 -9.48 3.00 1.29
C TRP A 13 -9.24 2.52 2.72
N LEU A 14 -9.48 1.23 3.00
CA LEU A 14 -9.16 0.64 4.29
C LEU A 14 -7.65 0.68 4.56
N ILE A 15 -6.84 0.38 3.55
CA ILE A 15 -5.37 0.52 3.64
C ILE A 15 -4.99 1.95 4.01
N LEU A 16 -5.53 2.95 3.34
CA LEU A 16 -5.23 4.35 3.64
C LEU A 16 -5.64 4.74 5.06
N VAL A 17 -6.81 4.32 5.52
CA VAL A 17 -7.28 4.57 6.90
C VAL A 17 -6.30 4.01 7.92
N PHE A 18 -5.91 2.74 7.79
CA PHE A 18 -5.00 2.10 8.75
C PHE A 18 -3.55 2.59 8.61
N ALA A 19 -3.10 2.94 7.39
CA ALA A 19 -1.80 3.52 7.15
C ALA A 19 -1.68 4.90 7.82
N PHE A 20 -2.66 5.80 7.60
CA PHE A 20 -2.69 7.11 8.26
C PHE A 20 -2.81 6.97 9.77
N TRP A 21 -3.67 6.09 10.27
CA TRP A 21 -3.77 5.84 11.71
C TRP A 21 -2.42 5.42 12.29
N THR A 22 -1.74 4.45 11.66
CA THR A 22 -0.43 3.97 12.12
C THR A 22 0.63 5.08 12.13
N VAL A 23 0.71 5.89 11.07
CA VAL A 23 1.71 6.96 10.95
C VAL A 23 1.41 8.11 11.92
N ILE A 24 0.16 8.57 12.00
CA ILE A 24 -0.25 9.64 12.92
C ILE A 24 -0.02 9.19 14.38
N SER A 25 -0.36 7.95 14.71
CA SER A 25 -0.14 7.39 16.04
C SER A 25 1.35 7.30 16.38
N ALA A 26 2.21 6.97 15.40
CA ALA A 26 3.66 6.95 15.60
C ALA A 26 4.21 8.37 15.84
N ILE A 27 3.78 9.35 15.07
CA ILE A 27 4.17 10.77 15.27
C ILE A 27 3.74 11.26 16.65
N SER A 28 2.48 11.06 17.01
CA SER A 28 1.93 11.43 18.31
C SER A 28 2.66 10.73 19.46
N GLY A 29 2.93 9.43 19.33
CA GLY A 29 3.64 8.64 20.33
C GLY A 29 5.08 9.10 20.57
N LEU A 30 5.76 9.55 19.50
CA LEU A 30 7.10 10.13 19.60
C LEU A 30 7.07 11.50 20.28
N ALA A 31 6.14 12.37 19.88
CA ALA A 31 6.03 13.73 20.41
C ALA A 31 5.67 13.74 21.91
N SER A 32 4.69 12.92 22.32
CA SER A 32 4.22 12.84 23.71
C SER A 32 5.03 11.88 24.60
N LYS A 33 5.98 11.14 24.03
CA LYS A 33 6.78 10.11 24.72
C LYS A 33 5.93 9.04 25.44
N ARG A 34 4.69 8.79 24.97
CA ARG A 34 3.77 7.86 25.60
C ARG A 34 4.19 6.38 25.43
N ALA A 35 3.58 5.51 26.21
CA ALA A 35 3.73 4.07 26.05
C ALA A 35 3.08 3.59 24.73
N TYR A 36 3.68 2.59 24.10
CA TYR A 36 3.14 1.90 22.94
C TYR A 36 1.99 0.99 23.35
N SER A 37 0.82 1.19 22.83
CA SER A 37 -0.43 0.57 23.25
C SER A 37 -0.87 -0.58 22.33
N ASN A 38 -1.89 -1.32 22.77
CA ASN A 38 -2.56 -2.31 21.93
C ASN A 38 -3.24 -1.69 20.70
N SER A 39 -3.71 -0.45 20.79
CA SER A 39 -4.28 0.29 19.66
C SER A 39 -3.24 0.52 18.56
N ASP A 40 -2.02 0.93 18.94
CA ASP A 40 -0.91 1.09 18.00
C ASP A 40 -0.52 -0.24 17.35
N ASN A 41 -0.53 -1.33 18.14
CA ASN A 41 -0.24 -2.66 17.64
C ASN A 41 -1.31 -3.16 16.66
N ARG A 42 -2.60 -2.84 16.92
CA ARG A 42 -3.72 -3.22 16.04
C ARG A 42 -3.72 -2.42 14.75
N SER A 43 -3.44 -1.11 14.79
CA SER A 43 -3.43 -0.29 13.58
C SER A 43 -2.43 -0.81 12.55
N ASN A 44 -1.19 -1.10 12.96
CA ASN A 44 -0.20 -1.62 12.03
C ASN A 44 -0.42 -3.10 11.66
N LEU A 45 -1.12 -3.89 12.49
CA LEU A 45 -1.55 -5.24 12.13
C LEU A 45 -2.63 -5.21 11.02
N PHE A 46 -3.65 -4.38 11.18
CA PHE A 46 -4.70 -4.25 10.16
C PHE A 46 -4.16 -3.64 8.86
N PHE A 47 -3.25 -2.69 8.95
CA PHE A 47 -2.54 -2.19 7.76
C PHE A 47 -1.88 -3.34 7.00
N MET A 48 -1.15 -4.21 7.68
CA MET A 48 -0.51 -5.38 7.07
C MET A 48 -1.53 -6.35 6.45
N ILE A 49 -2.59 -6.71 7.20
CA ILE A 49 -3.62 -7.65 6.72
C ILE A 49 -4.31 -7.12 5.44
N PHE A 50 -4.69 -5.85 5.42
CA PHE A 50 -5.31 -5.27 4.22
C PHE A 50 -4.33 -5.16 3.05
N MET A 51 -3.04 -4.95 3.30
CA MET A 51 -2.01 -5.02 2.25
C MET A 51 -1.88 -6.43 1.68
N ASP A 52 -2.00 -7.48 2.51
CA ASP A 52 -1.99 -8.88 2.04
C ASP A 52 -3.19 -9.18 1.15
N ILE A 53 -4.39 -8.82 1.59
CA ILE A 53 -5.62 -9.01 0.80
C ILE A 53 -5.52 -8.23 -0.52
N GLN A 54 -5.04 -7.00 -0.47
CA GLN A 54 -4.88 -6.14 -1.64
C GLN A 54 -3.88 -6.71 -2.65
N LEU A 55 -2.76 -7.25 -2.16
CA LEU A 55 -1.77 -7.90 -3.01
C LEU A 55 -2.36 -9.11 -3.72
N LEU A 56 -3.08 -9.99 -3.00
CA LEU A 56 -3.71 -11.17 -3.60
C LEU A 56 -4.70 -10.79 -4.70
N ILE A 57 -5.60 -9.84 -4.43
CA ILE A 57 -6.57 -9.36 -5.42
C ILE A 57 -5.83 -8.68 -6.59
N GLY A 58 -4.81 -7.88 -6.29
CA GLY A 58 -3.99 -7.20 -7.28
C GLY A 58 -3.28 -8.17 -8.23
N LEU A 59 -2.72 -9.27 -7.71
CA LEU A 59 -2.10 -10.31 -8.52
C LEU A 59 -3.11 -10.99 -9.45
N ILE A 60 -4.30 -11.33 -8.95
CA ILE A 60 -5.35 -11.91 -9.79
C ILE A 60 -5.70 -10.94 -10.93
N ILE A 61 -5.90 -9.65 -10.63
CA ILE A 61 -6.19 -8.63 -11.62
C ILE A 61 -5.03 -8.49 -12.62
N TYR A 62 -3.78 -8.54 -12.16
CA TYR A 62 -2.58 -8.41 -12.97
C TYR A 62 -2.50 -9.49 -14.06
N PHE A 63 -2.70 -10.76 -13.67
CA PHE A 63 -2.68 -11.87 -14.62
C PHE A 63 -3.90 -11.90 -15.52
N THR A 64 -5.08 -11.62 -15.01
CA THR A 64 -6.34 -11.74 -15.76
C THR A 64 -6.65 -10.55 -16.67
N ASN A 65 -6.02 -9.38 -16.45
CA ASN A 65 -6.14 -8.22 -17.34
C ASN A 65 -5.05 -8.16 -18.44
N GLY A 66 -4.17 -9.16 -18.50
CA GLY A 66 -3.13 -9.21 -19.53
C GLY A 66 -1.91 -8.34 -19.25
N TRP A 67 -1.79 -7.72 -18.04
CA TRP A 67 -0.62 -6.92 -17.69
C TRP A 67 0.67 -7.75 -17.67
N PHE A 68 0.57 -9.03 -17.27
CA PHE A 68 1.68 -9.96 -17.34
C PHE A 68 2.14 -10.23 -18.77
N GLU A 69 1.21 -10.38 -19.72
CA GLU A 69 1.54 -10.56 -21.13
C GLU A 69 2.25 -9.33 -21.73
N SER A 70 1.89 -8.13 -21.26
CA SER A 70 2.54 -6.89 -21.68
C SER A 70 4.04 -6.84 -21.35
N LEU A 71 4.52 -7.65 -20.39
CA LEU A 71 5.97 -7.77 -20.12
C LEU A 71 6.73 -8.41 -21.27
N LYS A 72 6.10 -9.29 -22.06
CA LYS A 72 6.75 -9.92 -23.22
C LYS A 72 7.05 -8.92 -24.33
N HIS A 73 6.33 -7.81 -24.36
CA HIS A 73 6.45 -6.72 -25.34
C HIS A 73 6.86 -5.42 -24.66
N ILE A 74 7.83 -5.48 -23.76
CA ILE A 74 8.18 -4.38 -22.85
C ILE A 74 8.57 -3.10 -23.61
N GLY A 75 9.23 -3.21 -24.77
CA GLY A 75 9.62 -2.04 -25.57
C GLY A 75 8.44 -1.23 -26.10
N GLU A 76 7.32 -1.89 -26.40
CA GLU A 76 6.06 -1.24 -26.80
C GLU A 76 5.28 -0.76 -25.58
N SER A 77 5.21 -1.60 -24.56
CA SER A 77 4.51 -1.32 -23.30
C SER A 77 5.03 -0.06 -22.61
N MET A 78 6.33 0.24 -22.73
CA MET A 78 6.94 1.43 -22.14
C MET A 78 6.53 2.74 -22.84
N LYS A 79 6.02 2.68 -24.06
CA LYS A 79 5.58 3.87 -24.83
C LYS A 79 4.18 4.34 -24.42
N ASP A 80 3.31 3.43 -23.96
CA ASP A 80 1.97 3.76 -23.48
C ASP A 80 2.00 4.01 -21.96
N PRO A 81 1.66 5.21 -21.49
CA PRO A 81 1.70 5.55 -20.07
C PRO A 81 0.81 4.65 -19.21
N MET A 82 -0.38 4.25 -19.68
CA MET A 82 -1.29 3.40 -18.94
C MET A 82 -0.75 1.98 -18.85
N VAL A 83 -0.28 1.41 -19.97
CA VAL A 83 0.30 0.06 -20.01
C VAL A 83 1.54 0.01 -19.13
N ARG A 84 2.45 0.94 -19.27
CA ARG A 84 3.67 1.05 -18.45
C ARG A 84 3.34 1.11 -16.96
N PHE A 85 2.38 1.97 -16.60
CA PHE A 85 2.01 2.16 -15.21
C PHE A 85 1.50 0.86 -14.58
N PHE A 86 0.48 0.21 -15.17
CA PHE A 86 -0.11 -0.98 -14.57
C PHE A 86 0.75 -2.23 -14.72
N THR A 87 1.57 -2.32 -15.78
CA THR A 87 2.48 -3.45 -15.99
C THR A 87 3.67 -3.41 -15.04
N ILE A 88 4.25 -2.23 -14.79
CA ILE A 88 5.53 -2.12 -14.08
C ILE A 88 5.42 -1.21 -12.86
N GLU A 89 5.09 0.07 -13.05
CA GLU A 89 5.25 1.09 -11.99
C GLU A 89 4.40 0.78 -10.77
N HIS A 90 3.09 0.58 -10.96
CA HIS A 90 2.17 0.25 -9.87
C HIS A 90 2.53 -1.06 -9.19
N SER A 91 2.79 -2.10 -9.97
CA SER A 91 3.07 -3.44 -9.45
C SER A 91 4.36 -3.46 -8.62
N VAL A 92 5.43 -2.86 -9.13
CA VAL A 92 6.73 -2.79 -8.42
C VAL A 92 6.60 -1.94 -7.15
N MET A 93 5.99 -0.74 -7.23
CA MET A 93 5.80 0.13 -6.07
C MET A 93 4.97 -0.56 -4.98
N MET A 94 3.90 -1.28 -5.34
CA MET A 94 3.05 -1.96 -4.37
C MET A 94 3.74 -3.16 -3.72
N ILE A 95 4.57 -3.92 -4.46
CA ILE A 95 5.40 -4.98 -3.87
C ILE A 95 6.41 -4.40 -2.88
N ILE A 96 7.08 -3.30 -3.22
CA ILE A 96 8.03 -2.63 -2.31
C ILE A 96 7.30 -2.14 -1.05
N ALA A 97 6.13 -1.50 -1.20
CA ALA A 97 5.33 -1.05 -0.06
C ALA A 97 4.91 -2.24 0.83
N TRP A 98 4.49 -3.35 0.24
CA TRP A 98 4.13 -4.58 0.96
C TRP A 98 5.32 -5.14 1.75
N ILE A 99 6.52 -5.23 1.15
CA ILE A 99 7.76 -5.65 1.83
C ILE A 99 8.07 -4.73 3.01
N LEU A 100 7.96 -3.42 2.83
CA LEU A 100 8.20 -2.43 3.89
C LEU A 100 7.22 -2.60 5.06
N VAL A 101 5.94 -2.84 4.78
CA VAL A 101 4.93 -3.07 5.81
C VAL A 101 5.26 -4.32 6.64
N HIS A 102 5.66 -5.43 6.00
CA HIS A 102 6.05 -6.66 6.68
C HIS A 102 7.34 -6.50 7.50
N ALA A 103 8.37 -5.92 6.88
CA ALA A 103 9.65 -5.61 7.56
C ALA A 103 9.42 -4.66 8.75
N GLY A 104 8.56 -3.67 8.58
CA GLY A 104 8.14 -2.75 9.64
C GLY A 104 7.46 -3.47 10.80
N ARG A 105 6.50 -4.34 10.50
CA ARG A 105 5.79 -5.14 11.51
C ARG A 105 6.74 -6.00 12.33
N ILE A 106 7.68 -6.69 11.68
CA ILE A 106 8.69 -7.51 12.36
C ILE A 106 9.61 -6.63 13.22
N SER A 107 10.07 -5.50 12.67
CA SER A 107 10.97 -4.57 13.35
C SER A 107 10.33 -3.94 14.58
N VAL A 108 9.04 -3.57 14.50
CA VAL A 108 8.26 -3.02 15.63
C VAL A 108 8.08 -4.07 16.73
N LYS A 109 7.73 -5.30 16.37
CA LYS A 109 7.57 -6.40 17.35
C LYS A 109 8.87 -6.68 18.12
N LYS A 110 10.02 -6.63 17.45
CA LYS A 110 11.34 -6.87 18.06
C LYS A 110 11.90 -5.69 18.86
N ALA A 111 11.26 -4.51 18.80
CA ALA A 111 11.76 -3.34 19.50
C ALA A 111 11.47 -3.41 21.00
N ALA A 112 12.49 -3.13 21.84
CA ALA A 112 12.42 -3.25 23.28
C ALA A 112 11.64 -2.10 23.96
N THR A 113 11.70 -0.88 23.41
CA THR A 113 11.10 0.30 24.03
C THR A 113 9.98 0.87 23.18
N SER A 114 9.02 1.56 23.83
CA SER A 114 7.92 2.26 23.13
C SER A 114 8.43 3.27 22.11
N GLN A 115 9.46 4.04 22.47
CA GLN A 115 10.05 5.02 21.56
C GLN A 115 10.70 4.37 20.34
N SER A 116 11.37 3.24 20.51
CA SER A 116 11.93 2.47 19.39
C SER A 116 10.83 1.89 18.49
N LYS A 117 9.72 1.42 19.07
CA LYS A 117 8.54 0.95 18.31
C LYS A 117 7.96 2.07 17.44
N PHE A 118 7.75 3.25 18.01
CA PHE A 118 7.23 4.39 17.25
C PHE A 118 8.19 4.88 16.16
N LYS A 119 9.51 4.95 16.43
CA LYS A 119 10.51 5.30 15.41
C LYS A 119 10.49 4.33 14.23
N LYS A 120 10.45 3.03 14.51
CA LYS A 120 10.36 1.99 13.48
C LYS A 120 9.03 2.04 12.73
N SER A 121 7.91 2.26 13.43
CA SER A 121 6.61 2.45 12.80
C SER A 121 6.64 3.64 11.84
N LEU A 122 7.13 4.79 12.28
CA LEU A 122 7.20 5.98 11.43
C LEU A 122 8.08 5.75 10.20
N LEU A 123 9.24 5.12 10.36
CA LEU A 123 10.16 4.85 9.25
C LEU A 123 9.53 3.93 8.21
N TYR A 124 9.16 2.72 8.61
CA TYR A 124 8.72 1.70 7.65
C TYR A 124 7.33 1.99 7.08
N PHE A 125 6.35 2.28 7.95
CA PHE A 125 4.98 2.54 7.50
C PHE A 125 4.82 3.93 6.89
N GLY A 126 5.64 4.90 7.30
CA GLY A 126 5.68 6.22 6.67
C GLY A 126 6.17 6.15 5.22
N ILE A 127 7.29 5.45 4.97
CA ILE A 127 7.80 5.25 3.60
C ILE A 127 6.79 4.43 2.78
N ALA A 128 6.22 3.37 3.34
CA ALA A 128 5.20 2.56 2.66
C ALA A 128 3.98 3.41 2.27
N LEU A 129 3.48 4.27 3.18
CA LEU A 129 2.37 5.17 2.88
C LEU A 129 2.69 6.14 1.74
N LEU A 130 3.89 6.72 1.72
CA LEU A 130 4.30 7.61 0.63
C LEU A 130 4.31 6.87 -0.71
N ILE A 131 4.88 5.67 -0.76
CA ILE A 131 4.90 4.84 -1.97
C ILE A 131 3.46 4.52 -2.42
N ILE A 132 2.58 4.12 -1.48
CA ILE A 132 1.17 3.82 -1.78
C ILE A 132 0.47 5.03 -2.39
N LEU A 133 0.64 6.22 -1.79
CA LEU A 133 0.03 7.46 -2.29
C LEU A 133 0.49 7.80 -3.72
N ILE A 134 1.76 7.56 -4.05
CA ILE A 134 2.31 7.75 -5.40
C ILE A 134 1.78 6.66 -6.36
N ALA A 135 1.64 5.42 -5.88
CA ALA A 135 1.20 4.29 -6.69
C ALA A 135 -0.30 4.28 -6.98
N ILE A 136 -1.11 5.06 -6.27
CA ILE A 136 -2.56 5.15 -6.54
C ILE A 136 -2.80 5.93 -7.85
N PRO A 137 -3.56 5.37 -8.80
CA PRO A 137 -3.97 6.06 -10.02
C PRO A 137 -5.11 7.04 -9.74
N TRP A 138 -4.79 8.15 -9.09
CA TRP A 138 -5.77 9.17 -8.70
C TRP A 138 -6.54 9.72 -9.90
N PRO A 139 -7.79 10.20 -9.75
CA PRO A 139 -8.60 10.74 -10.85
C PRO A 139 -7.99 11.95 -11.56
N PHE A 140 -7.12 12.70 -10.89
CA PHE A 140 -6.42 13.84 -11.47
C PHE A 140 -5.15 13.47 -12.28
N ARG A 141 -4.78 12.18 -12.36
CA ARG A 141 -3.65 11.68 -13.17
C ARG A 141 -4.16 11.24 -14.54
N GLU A 142 -4.44 12.16 -15.44
CA GLU A 142 -5.17 11.96 -16.72
C GLU A 142 -4.79 10.68 -17.47
N ALA A 143 -3.50 10.42 -17.66
CA ALA A 143 -3.02 9.25 -18.43
C ALA A 143 -3.36 7.89 -17.81
N ILE A 144 -3.57 7.81 -16.49
CA ILE A 144 -3.77 6.55 -15.75
C ILE A 144 -4.98 6.59 -14.81
N ALA A 145 -5.75 7.68 -14.85
CA ALA A 145 -6.84 7.97 -13.91
C ALA A 145 -7.79 6.81 -13.65
N ARG A 146 -8.16 6.63 -12.41
CA ARG A 146 -9.24 5.74 -11.97
C ARG A 146 -10.14 6.50 -11.01
N PRO A 147 -11.46 6.18 -10.97
CA PRO A 147 -12.41 6.90 -10.12
C PRO A 147 -12.08 6.73 -8.63
N TRP A 148 -12.50 7.71 -7.83
CA TRP A 148 -12.39 7.63 -6.36
C TRP A 148 -13.06 6.37 -5.82
N PHE A 149 -14.29 6.13 -6.24
CA PHE A 149 -15.06 4.93 -5.92
C PHE A 149 -15.51 4.26 -7.21
N ARG A 150 -15.43 2.95 -7.23
CA ARG A 150 -15.90 2.12 -8.32
C ARG A 150 -17.09 1.30 -7.81
N TRP A 151 -18.19 1.39 -8.52
CA TRP A 151 -19.41 0.63 -8.26
C TRP A 151 -19.66 -0.36 -9.40
N PHE A 152 -20.57 -1.31 -9.20
CA PHE A 152 -20.99 -2.29 -10.20
C PHE A 152 -21.70 -1.64 -11.38
#